data_028c1c0c5a61a85d9c52de6da6ccb2b2
#
_entry.id   028c1c0c5a61a85d9c52de6da6ccb2b2
#
_cell.length_a   1.000
_cell.length_b   1.000
_cell.length_c   1.000
_cell.angle_alpha   90.00
_cell.angle_beta   90.00
_cell.angle_gamma   90.00
#
_symmetry.space_group_name_H-M   'P 1'
#
loop_
_entity.id
_entity.type
_entity.pdbx_description
1 polymer ?
#
loop_
_entity_poly.entity_id
_entity_poly.type
_entity_poly.pdbx_seq_one_letter_code
_entity_poly.pdbx_strand_id
1 'polypeptide(L)'
;SACTITIGPNTVSKLWFIENGTSGSQNIIISQGSGANITIPPGDTKAIYSDGAGSGAAMVDAFASLSVVDLKVQDDLTVTDDMTVGGDAAVTGALTGGTINGVGIISNISNFSQGILISNDGGTGTLSTASNNTGLGFEVFDDLTSGDNNVGVGMQALTKLTTGSGNTAIGLAAMESNTTGSDNTALGRSALAANTTANNNTAIGHDSLLANTTGADNTAVGSQALAANTTGILNTAIGVNALDALT
;
A
#
# COMPACT_ATOMS: atom_id res chain seq x y z
N SER A 1 8.68 -0.52 -43.49
CA SER A 1 7.54 -1.43 -43.74
C SER A 1 7.85 -2.78 -43.10
N ALA A 2 6.83 -3.45 -42.58
CA ALA A 2 6.98 -4.79 -42.00
C ALA A 2 7.52 -5.77 -43.06
N CYS A 3 8.37 -6.71 -42.66
CA CYS A 3 8.86 -7.79 -43.49
C CYS A 3 7.95 -9.02 -43.26
N THR A 4 7.39 -9.60 -44.33
CA THR A 4 6.66 -10.85 -44.25
C THR A 4 7.54 -12.01 -44.63
N ILE A 5 7.61 -13.03 -43.76
CA ILE A 5 8.31 -14.29 -43.97
C ILE A 5 7.26 -15.38 -44.13
N THR A 6 7.20 -16.03 -45.28
CA THR A 6 6.29 -17.15 -45.54
C THR A 6 7.03 -18.45 -45.28
N ILE A 7 6.48 -19.27 -44.40
CA ILE A 7 7.01 -20.57 -44.02
C ILE A 7 6.33 -21.66 -44.83
N GLY A 8 7.12 -22.53 -45.45
CA GLY A 8 6.62 -23.69 -46.19
C GLY A 8 7.28 -24.99 -45.75
N PRO A 9 6.72 -26.17 -46.13
CA PRO A 9 5.41 -26.36 -46.80
C PRO A 9 4.24 -26.15 -45.86
N ASN A 10 3.09 -25.72 -46.35
CA ASN A 10 1.87 -25.44 -45.58
C ASN A 10 1.06 -26.70 -45.19
N THR A 11 1.58 -27.87 -45.47
CA THR A 11 0.97 -29.17 -45.14
C THR A 11 1.61 -29.84 -43.93
N VAL A 12 2.55 -29.17 -43.24
CA VAL A 12 3.30 -29.74 -42.11
C VAL A 12 3.18 -28.85 -40.89
N SER A 13 2.75 -29.43 -39.79
CA SER A 13 2.79 -28.75 -38.47
C SER A 13 4.20 -28.79 -37.92
N LYS A 14 4.74 -27.63 -37.56
CA LYS A 14 6.06 -27.48 -36.94
C LYS A 14 6.03 -26.36 -35.92
N LEU A 15 6.94 -26.49 -34.93
CA LEU A 15 7.22 -25.46 -33.93
C LEU A 15 8.50 -24.71 -34.30
N TRP A 16 8.48 -23.40 -34.21
CA TRP A 16 9.63 -22.51 -34.38
C TRP A 16 9.75 -21.56 -33.20
N PHE A 17 10.99 -21.21 -32.85
CA PHE A 17 11.32 -20.07 -32.02
C PHE A 17 11.91 -19.01 -32.92
N ILE A 18 11.25 -17.87 -33.04
CA ILE A 18 11.65 -16.80 -33.97
C ILE A 18 11.84 -15.51 -33.18
N GLU A 19 13.06 -14.96 -33.27
CA GLU A 19 13.41 -13.66 -32.70
C GLU A 19 13.38 -12.60 -33.80
N ASN A 20 12.83 -11.43 -33.48
CA ASN A 20 12.95 -10.24 -34.31
C ASN A 20 14.12 -9.39 -33.79
N GLY A 21 15.33 -9.74 -34.22
CA GLY A 21 16.58 -9.04 -33.89
C GLY A 21 16.83 -7.76 -34.72
N THR A 22 15.79 -7.16 -35.33
CA THR A 22 15.97 -5.93 -36.12
C THR A 22 16.32 -4.73 -35.24
N SER A 23 17.27 -3.90 -35.68
CA SER A 23 17.69 -2.70 -34.96
C SER A 23 16.75 -1.49 -35.11
N GLY A 24 15.65 -1.63 -35.86
CA GLY A 24 14.65 -0.58 -36.10
C GLY A 24 13.27 -0.95 -35.62
N SER A 25 12.30 -0.05 -35.76
CA SER A 25 10.89 -0.26 -35.34
C SER A 25 10.11 -1.15 -36.32
N GLN A 26 10.73 -2.18 -36.91
CA GLN A 26 10.11 -3.01 -37.95
C GLN A 26 9.57 -4.32 -37.37
N ASN A 27 8.29 -4.56 -37.54
CA ASN A 27 7.69 -5.85 -37.20
C ASN A 27 8.08 -6.90 -38.25
N ILE A 28 8.24 -8.14 -37.80
CA ILE A 28 8.26 -9.33 -38.69
C ILE A 28 6.88 -9.96 -38.66
N ILE A 29 6.33 -10.28 -39.81
CA ILE A 29 5.08 -11.01 -39.96
C ILE A 29 5.39 -12.41 -40.45
N ILE A 30 5.00 -13.41 -39.68
CA ILE A 30 5.16 -14.82 -40.06
C ILE A 30 3.84 -15.34 -40.61
N SER A 31 3.87 -15.90 -41.79
CA SER A 31 2.69 -16.45 -42.47
C SER A 31 2.92 -17.87 -42.96
N GLN A 32 1.84 -18.64 -43.09
CA GLN A 32 1.79 -19.90 -43.80
C GLN A 32 0.43 -20.06 -44.44
N GLY A 33 0.37 -20.28 -45.76
CA GLY A 33 -0.91 -20.34 -46.45
C GLY A 33 -1.69 -19.03 -46.44
N SER A 34 -3.02 -19.11 -46.39
CA SER A 34 -3.95 -17.97 -46.34
C SER A 34 -4.60 -17.77 -44.97
N GLY A 35 -4.19 -18.53 -43.96
CA GLY A 35 -4.72 -18.40 -42.59
C GLY A 35 -4.13 -17.21 -41.83
N ALA A 36 -4.38 -17.20 -40.53
CA ALA A 36 -3.90 -16.15 -39.63
C ALA A 36 -2.36 -16.07 -39.61
N ASN A 37 -1.84 -14.87 -39.48
CA ASN A 37 -0.42 -14.57 -39.35
C ASN A 37 -0.07 -14.17 -37.94
N ILE A 38 1.18 -14.37 -37.53
CA ILE A 38 1.73 -13.88 -36.27
C ILE A 38 2.65 -12.70 -36.55
N THR A 39 2.47 -11.63 -35.80
CA THR A 39 3.37 -10.47 -35.80
C THR A 39 4.34 -10.55 -34.62
N ILE A 40 5.63 -10.35 -34.87
CA ILE A 40 6.71 -10.31 -33.88
C ILE A 40 7.29 -8.90 -33.88
N PRO A 41 7.07 -8.10 -32.82
CA PRO A 41 7.70 -6.78 -32.67
C PRO A 41 9.22 -6.86 -32.59
N PRO A 42 9.95 -5.75 -32.85
CA PRO A 42 11.39 -5.69 -32.66
C PRO A 42 11.81 -6.01 -31.23
N GLY A 43 12.83 -6.86 -31.07
CA GLY A 43 13.33 -7.31 -29.78
C GLY A 43 12.57 -8.48 -29.16
N ASP A 44 11.41 -8.87 -29.71
CA ASP A 44 10.63 -10.00 -29.20
C ASP A 44 11.06 -11.33 -29.82
N THR A 45 10.92 -12.40 -29.01
CA THR A 45 11.01 -13.78 -29.46
C THR A 45 9.69 -14.49 -29.22
N LYS A 46 9.14 -15.15 -30.24
CA LYS A 46 7.93 -15.95 -30.12
C LYS A 46 8.17 -17.40 -30.44
N ALA A 47 7.58 -18.29 -29.65
CA ALA A 47 7.38 -19.67 -30.02
C ALA A 47 6.05 -19.77 -30.82
N ILE A 48 6.12 -20.19 -32.04
CA ILE A 48 4.97 -20.27 -32.94
C ILE A 48 4.90 -21.63 -33.58
N TYR A 49 3.70 -22.10 -33.88
CA TYR A 49 3.53 -23.32 -34.66
C TYR A 49 2.60 -23.09 -35.86
N SER A 50 2.77 -23.89 -36.88
CA SER A 50 1.84 -23.97 -37.99
C SER A 50 0.87 -25.11 -37.76
N ASP A 51 -0.40 -24.92 -38.09
CA ASP A 51 -1.40 -25.99 -37.99
C ASP A 51 -1.36 -27.03 -39.16
N GLY A 52 -0.61 -26.69 -40.23
CA GLY A 52 -0.40 -27.59 -41.34
C GLY A 52 -1.67 -27.83 -42.20
N ALA A 53 -2.66 -26.96 -42.14
CA ALA A 53 -3.99 -27.13 -42.77
C ALA A 53 -3.99 -26.90 -44.31
N GLY A 54 -2.85 -27.01 -44.97
CA GLY A 54 -2.73 -26.82 -46.42
C GLY A 54 -2.89 -25.36 -46.84
N SER A 55 -3.72 -25.06 -47.86
CA SER A 55 -3.88 -23.71 -48.37
C SER A 55 -4.48 -22.73 -47.34
N GLY A 56 -5.22 -23.25 -46.37
CA GLY A 56 -5.77 -22.48 -45.25
C GLY A 56 -4.89 -22.44 -44.00
N ALA A 57 -3.64 -22.96 -44.05
CA ALA A 57 -2.76 -23.05 -42.88
C ALA A 57 -2.55 -21.70 -42.18
N ALA A 58 -2.62 -21.70 -40.90
CA ALA A 58 -2.44 -20.55 -40.04
C ALA A 58 -1.19 -20.70 -39.16
N MET A 59 -0.60 -19.57 -38.79
CA MET A 59 0.41 -19.48 -37.76
C MET A 59 -0.26 -19.16 -36.43
N VAL A 60 0.12 -19.88 -35.38
CA VAL A 60 -0.45 -19.75 -34.04
C VAL A 60 0.68 -19.49 -33.05
N ASP A 61 0.46 -18.55 -32.15
CA ASP A 61 1.35 -18.33 -31.01
C ASP A 61 1.21 -19.54 -30.06
N ALA A 62 2.30 -20.27 -29.87
CA ALA A 62 2.29 -21.49 -29.08
C ALA A 62 1.97 -21.25 -27.59
N PHE A 63 2.13 -20.00 -27.13
CA PHE A 63 1.92 -19.60 -25.74
C PHE A 63 0.72 -18.68 -25.52
N ALA A 64 -0.07 -18.38 -26.58
CA ALA A 64 -1.26 -17.56 -26.45
C ALA A 64 -2.29 -18.11 -25.44
N SER A 65 -2.24 -19.41 -25.15
CA SER A 65 -3.08 -20.09 -24.16
C SER A 65 -2.27 -21.17 -23.41
N LEU A 66 -1.12 -20.77 -22.85
CA LEU A 66 -0.26 -21.68 -22.12
C LEU A 66 -0.93 -22.13 -20.82
N SER A 67 -1.21 -23.43 -20.69
CA SER A 67 -1.62 -24.06 -19.44
C SER A 67 -0.50 -24.94 -18.94
N VAL A 68 0.10 -24.59 -17.79
CA VAL A 68 1.15 -25.37 -17.15
C VAL A 68 0.75 -25.71 -15.73
N VAL A 69 1.16 -26.87 -15.24
CA VAL A 69 0.91 -27.27 -13.85
C VAL A 69 1.84 -26.50 -12.93
N ASP A 70 3.11 -26.36 -13.31
CA ASP A 70 4.10 -25.60 -12.57
C ASP A 70 4.92 -24.72 -13.54
N LEU A 71 4.95 -23.42 -13.29
CA LEU A 71 5.80 -22.47 -13.99
C LEU A 71 6.92 -22.00 -13.04
N LYS A 72 8.16 -22.38 -13.31
CA LYS A 72 9.33 -21.89 -12.58
C LYS A 72 10.08 -20.88 -13.44
N VAL A 73 10.09 -19.61 -13.01
CA VAL A 73 10.91 -18.54 -13.57
C VAL A 73 12.14 -18.38 -12.67
N GLN A 74 13.34 -18.48 -13.25
CA GLN A 74 14.60 -18.44 -12.49
C GLN A 74 15.10 -17.04 -12.17
N ASP A 75 14.57 -16.02 -12.85
CA ASP A 75 14.90 -14.62 -12.69
C ASP A 75 13.59 -13.83 -12.57
N ASP A 76 13.30 -12.88 -13.40
CA ASP A 76 12.13 -12.01 -13.30
C ASP A 76 10.94 -12.52 -14.12
N LEU A 77 9.72 -12.44 -13.57
CA LEU A 77 8.47 -12.55 -14.30
C LEU A 77 7.86 -11.15 -14.46
N THR A 78 7.81 -10.65 -15.67
CA THR A 78 7.11 -9.41 -16.00
C THR A 78 5.72 -9.70 -16.57
N VAL A 79 4.68 -9.26 -15.87
CA VAL A 79 3.30 -9.27 -16.34
C VAL A 79 2.92 -7.83 -16.67
N THR A 80 2.68 -7.54 -17.96
CA THR A 80 2.41 -6.18 -18.45
C THR A 80 0.95 -5.75 -18.32
N ASP A 81 0.07 -6.67 -17.96
CA ASP A 81 -1.36 -6.45 -17.75
C ASP A 81 -1.76 -7.06 -16.40
N ASP A 82 -2.86 -7.75 -16.27
CA ASP A 82 -3.35 -8.31 -15.03
C ASP A 82 -2.77 -9.71 -14.73
N MET A 83 -2.44 -9.97 -13.47
CA MET A 83 -2.15 -11.31 -12.95
C MET A 83 -3.28 -11.76 -12.03
N THR A 84 -4.01 -12.81 -12.41
CA THR A 84 -5.04 -13.42 -11.56
C THR A 84 -4.50 -14.68 -10.89
N VAL A 85 -4.49 -14.70 -9.55
CA VAL A 85 -4.15 -15.89 -8.76
C VAL A 85 -5.42 -16.47 -8.17
N GLY A 86 -5.82 -17.66 -8.63
CA GLY A 86 -7.08 -18.32 -8.20
C GLY A 86 -7.00 -19.01 -6.83
N GLY A 87 -5.82 -19.05 -6.22
CA GLY A 87 -5.56 -19.60 -4.88
C GLY A 87 -4.69 -18.65 -4.06
N ASP A 88 -3.87 -19.17 -3.19
CA ASP A 88 -2.96 -18.36 -2.36
C ASP A 88 -1.75 -17.88 -3.17
N ALA A 89 -1.36 -16.61 -2.98
CA ALA A 89 -0.11 -16.06 -3.47
C ALA A 89 0.89 -15.94 -2.31
N ALA A 90 1.95 -16.76 -2.31
CA ALA A 90 3.03 -16.66 -1.33
C ALA A 90 4.18 -15.83 -1.91
N VAL A 91 4.41 -14.65 -1.34
CA VAL A 91 5.55 -13.79 -1.68
C VAL A 91 6.57 -13.88 -0.55
N THR A 92 7.72 -14.52 -0.80
CA THR A 92 8.80 -14.66 0.20
C THR A 92 9.74 -13.46 0.26
N GLY A 93 9.65 -12.56 -0.70
CA GLY A 93 10.35 -11.28 -0.76
C GLY A 93 9.45 -10.11 -0.40
N ALA A 94 9.93 -8.90 -0.65
CA ALA A 94 9.12 -7.70 -0.48
C ALA A 94 8.07 -7.57 -1.60
N LEU A 95 6.81 -7.34 -1.24
CA LEU A 95 5.82 -6.83 -2.18
C LEU A 95 5.96 -5.30 -2.20
N THR A 96 6.66 -4.78 -3.20
CA THR A 96 6.93 -3.34 -3.31
C THR A 96 6.00 -2.69 -4.32
N GLY A 97 5.37 -1.63 -3.90
CA GLY A 97 4.55 -0.77 -4.75
C GLY A 97 3.18 -1.36 -5.07
N GLY A 98 2.15 -0.63 -4.78
CA GLY A 98 0.79 -0.97 -5.15
C GLY A 98 -0.22 -0.89 -4.01
N THR A 99 -1.46 -0.92 -4.40
CA THR A 99 -2.61 -0.95 -3.49
C THR A 99 -3.27 -2.32 -3.58
N ILE A 100 -3.74 -2.85 -2.45
CA ILE A 100 -4.64 -4.00 -2.44
C ILE A 100 -6.07 -3.44 -2.40
N ASN A 101 -6.86 -3.63 -3.47
CA ASN A 101 -8.20 -3.06 -3.64
C ASN A 101 -8.25 -1.53 -3.40
N GLY A 102 -7.25 -0.78 -3.90
CA GLY A 102 -7.16 0.66 -3.67
C GLY A 102 -6.67 1.06 -2.28
N VAL A 103 -6.37 0.11 -1.41
CA VAL A 103 -5.78 0.37 -0.08
C VAL A 103 -4.27 0.14 -0.15
N GLY A 104 -3.51 1.17 0.18
CA GLY A 104 -2.06 1.07 0.35
C GLY A 104 -1.73 0.27 1.60
N ILE A 105 -1.02 -0.85 1.46
CA ILE A 105 -0.38 -1.53 2.58
C ILE A 105 1.11 -1.23 2.50
N ILE A 106 1.58 -0.41 3.43
CA ILE A 106 2.96 0.04 3.47
C ILE A 106 3.63 -0.63 4.67
N SER A 107 4.61 -1.46 4.42
CA SER A 107 5.40 -2.10 5.47
C SER A 107 6.88 -2.10 5.08
N ASN A 108 7.77 -2.02 6.05
CA ASN A 108 9.23 -2.06 5.84
C ASN A 108 9.75 -1.07 4.79
N ILE A 109 9.12 0.08 4.64
CA ILE A 109 9.68 1.17 3.83
C ILE A 109 10.92 1.75 4.51
N SER A 110 11.81 2.30 3.71
CA SER A 110 13.00 3.00 4.22
C SER A 110 12.56 4.05 5.25
N ASN A 111 13.13 4.00 6.45
CA ASN A 111 12.81 4.89 7.56
C ASN A 111 11.42 4.70 8.21
N PHE A 112 10.69 3.63 7.89
CA PHE A 112 9.50 3.15 8.62
C PHE A 112 9.68 1.66 8.88
N SER A 113 10.64 1.31 9.72
CA SER A 113 11.01 -0.08 9.98
C SER A 113 10.11 -0.71 11.05
N GLN A 114 9.84 -2.01 10.90
CA GLN A 114 9.08 -2.81 11.86
C GLN A 114 7.67 -2.27 12.15
N GLY A 115 7.09 -1.51 11.24
CA GLY A 115 5.75 -0.95 11.34
C GLY A 115 4.81 -1.45 10.25
N ILE A 116 3.53 -1.20 10.41
CA ILE A 116 2.46 -1.43 9.42
C ILE A 116 1.66 -0.15 9.28
N LEU A 117 1.49 0.33 8.05
CA LEU A 117 0.57 1.41 7.73
C LEU A 117 -0.41 0.92 6.66
N ILE A 118 -1.70 1.01 6.94
CA ILE A 118 -2.78 0.76 5.99
C ILE A 118 -3.57 2.06 5.86
N SER A 119 -3.29 2.81 4.80
CA SER A 119 -3.90 4.10 4.51
C SER A 119 -4.21 4.21 3.03
N ASN A 120 -5.23 4.97 2.66
CA ASN A 120 -5.61 5.16 1.27
C ASN A 120 -5.13 6.50 0.68
N ASP A 121 -4.44 7.32 1.43
CA ASP A 121 -3.85 8.57 0.94
C ASP A 121 -2.33 8.49 0.68
N GLY A 122 -1.69 7.43 1.14
CA GLY A 122 -0.25 7.22 0.94
C GLY A 122 0.64 8.27 1.64
N GLY A 123 0.04 9.13 2.49
CA GLY A 123 0.76 10.18 3.20
C GLY A 123 1.47 9.62 4.43
N THR A 124 2.74 9.82 4.48
CA THR A 124 3.57 9.98 5.67
C THR A 124 4.42 11.19 5.39
N GLY A 125 4.70 12.03 6.38
CA GLY A 125 5.66 13.10 6.23
C GLY A 125 7.00 12.60 5.66
N THR A 126 7.99 13.43 5.59
CA THR A 126 9.33 12.99 5.17
C THR A 126 9.94 12.09 6.25
N LEU A 127 9.69 10.78 6.14
CA LEU A 127 10.19 9.79 7.10
C LEU A 127 11.72 9.83 7.19
N SER A 128 12.25 9.92 8.39
CA SER A 128 13.68 9.89 8.67
C SER A 128 14.14 8.62 9.40
N THR A 129 13.52 8.28 10.51
CA THR A 129 13.92 7.13 11.35
C THR A 129 12.73 6.44 12.05
N ALA A 130 11.51 6.73 11.69
CA ALA A 130 10.31 6.20 12.35
C ALA A 130 10.28 4.65 12.35
N SER A 131 10.01 4.04 13.50
CA SER A 131 9.98 2.59 13.64
C SER A 131 8.87 2.09 14.58
N ASN A 132 8.46 0.84 14.41
CA ASN A 132 7.47 0.16 15.25
C ASN A 132 6.09 0.84 15.31
N ASN A 133 5.69 1.58 14.28
CA ASN A 133 4.39 2.24 14.25
C ASN A 133 3.34 1.35 13.58
N THR A 134 2.11 1.41 14.07
CA THR A 134 0.97 0.71 13.48
C THR A 134 -0.13 1.71 13.16
N GLY A 135 -0.47 1.85 11.89
CA GLY A 135 -1.49 2.78 11.39
C GLY A 135 -2.58 2.09 10.58
N LEU A 136 -3.83 2.45 10.85
CA LEU A 136 -4.99 1.97 10.09
C LEU A 136 -6.03 3.10 9.97
N GLY A 137 -6.18 3.65 8.77
CA GLY A 137 -7.18 4.68 8.48
C GLY A 137 -6.68 5.75 7.51
N PHE A 138 -7.59 6.61 7.07
CA PHE A 138 -7.29 7.75 6.23
C PHE A 138 -6.52 8.83 7.02
N GLU A 139 -5.45 9.40 6.46
CA GLU A 139 -4.60 10.43 7.07
C GLU A 139 -3.99 10.04 8.44
N VAL A 140 -3.81 8.74 8.71
CA VAL A 140 -3.07 8.29 9.90
C VAL A 140 -1.58 8.51 9.66
N PHE A 141 -0.90 9.22 10.58
CA PHE A 141 0.54 9.50 10.49
C PHE A 141 0.97 10.33 9.28
N ASP A 142 0.11 11.22 8.77
CA ASP A 142 0.38 12.00 7.56
C ASP A 142 1.68 12.84 7.64
N ASP A 143 1.95 13.43 8.81
CA ASP A 143 3.14 14.26 9.06
C ASP A 143 4.30 13.52 9.77
N LEU A 144 4.23 12.18 9.92
CA LEU A 144 5.22 11.44 10.71
C LEU A 144 6.63 11.54 10.11
N THR A 145 7.62 11.85 10.95
CA THR A 145 9.03 11.95 10.55
C THR A 145 9.94 10.95 11.27
N SER A 146 9.92 10.93 12.60
CA SER A 146 10.83 10.09 13.39
C SER A 146 10.21 9.52 14.69
N GLY A 147 8.91 9.71 14.92
CA GLY A 147 8.25 9.14 16.09
C GLY A 147 8.18 7.62 16.03
N ASP A 148 8.41 6.97 17.17
CA ASP A 148 8.47 5.51 17.29
C ASP A 148 7.35 4.96 18.19
N ASN A 149 7.02 3.68 18.00
CA ASN A 149 6.13 2.92 18.89
C ASN A 149 4.72 3.52 19.01
N ASN A 150 4.19 4.13 17.96
CA ASN A 150 2.85 4.70 17.98
C ASN A 150 1.82 3.75 17.36
N VAL A 151 0.60 3.81 17.87
CA VAL A 151 -0.58 3.12 17.33
C VAL A 151 -1.63 4.16 16.96
N GLY A 152 -1.99 4.25 15.68
CA GLY A 152 -3.05 5.11 15.15
C GLY A 152 -4.12 4.28 14.44
N VAL A 153 -5.35 4.32 14.93
CA VAL A 153 -6.48 3.60 14.29
C VAL A 153 -7.69 4.53 14.21
N GLY A 154 -8.11 4.81 12.98
CA GLY A 154 -9.22 5.70 12.70
C GLY A 154 -8.85 6.80 11.72
N MET A 155 -9.83 7.42 11.05
CA MET A 155 -9.60 8.55 10.18
C MET A 155 -8.98 9.69 10.98
N GLN A 156 -7.87 10.25 10.50
CA GLN A 156 -7.15 11.37 11.11
C GLN A 156 -6.58 11.13 12.52
N ALA A 157 -6.41 9.87 12.93
CA ALA A 157 -5.71 9.58 14.17
C ALA A 157 -4.21 9.90 14.02
N LEU A 158 -3.66 10.75 14.92
CA LEU A 158 -2.24 11.16 14.90
C LEU A 158 -1.78 11.79 13.58
N THR A 159 -2.66 12.48 12.85
CA THR A 159 -2.35 13.09 11.54
C THR A 159 -1.12 13.97 11.59
N LYS A 160 -1.01 14.86 12.58
CA LYS A 160 0.09 15.84 12.69
C LYS A 160 1.28 15.36 13.52
N LEU A 161 1.33 14.07 13.85
CA LEU A 161 2.44 13.53 14.64
C LEU A 161 3.75 13.61 13.84
N THR A 162 4.78 14.24 14.41
CA THR A 162 6.10 14.34 13.77
C THR A 162 7.14 13.47 14.48
N THR A 163 7.42 13.73 15.75
CA THR A 163 8.50 13.10 16.51
C THR A 163 8.06 12.46 17.83
N GLY A 164 6.78 12.64 18.21
CA GLY A 164 6.23 12.03 19.43
C GLY A 164 6.27 10.50 19.36
N SER A 165 6.54 9.85 20.48
CA SER A 165 6.68 8.39 20.57
C SER A 165 5.78 7.79 21.64
N GLY A 166 5.48 6.50 21.54
CA GLY A 166 4.73 5.78 22.56
C GLY A 166 3.24 6.14 22.64
N ASN A 167 2.67 6.78 21.63
CA ASN A 167 1.27 7.19 21.66
C ASN A 167 0.33 6.09 21.16
N THR A 168 -0.85 5.97 21.77
CA THR A 168 -1.94 5.12 21.32
C THR A 168 -3.17 5.98 21.05
N ALA A 169 -3.58 6.12 19.79
CA ALA A 169 -4.77 6.87 19.38
C ALA A 169 -5.74 5.98 18.60
N ILE A 170 -6.91 5.76 19.15
CA ILE A 170 -7.95 4.93 18.54
C ILE A 170 -9.27 5.70 18.50
N GLY A 171 -9.69 6.08 17.31
CA GLY A 171 -10.91 6.85 17.07
C GLY A 171 -10.72 7.92 15.96
N LEU A 172 -11.83 8.42 15.42
CA LEU A 172 -11.84 9.54 14.51
C LEU A 172 -11.19 10.75 15.16
N ALA A 173 -10.16 11.34 14.56
CA ALA A 173 -9.44 12.53 15.02
C ALA A 173 -8.86 12.40 16.45
N ALA A 174 -8.59 11.18 16.92
CA ALA A 174 -7.91 10.98 18.21
C ALA A 174 -6.46 11.51 18.09
N MET A 175 -6.06 12.42 18.99
CA MET A 175 -4.77 13.11 18.97
C MET A 175 -4.40 13.74 17.61
N GLU A 176 -5.37 14.24 16.87
CA GLU A 176 -5.18 14.81 15.52
C GLU A 176 -4.06 15.88 15.48
N SER A 177 -3.99 16.75 16.49
CA SER A 177 -3.05 17.86 16.53
C SER A 177 -1.72 17.56 17.24
N ASN A 178 -1.54 16.34 17.74
CA ASN A 178 -0.31 15.98 18.47
C ASN A 178 0.90 16.01 17.53
N THR A 179 1.92 16.80 17.87
CA THR A 179 3.13 16.93 17.07
C THR A 179 4.32 16.19 17.69
N THR A 180 4.61 16.50 18.95
CA THR A 180 5.80 15.99 19.66
C THR A 180 5.47 15.33 21.00
N GLY A 181 4.20 15.40 21.44
CA GLY A 181 3.76 14.76 22.69
C GLY A 181 3.96 13.25 22.65
N SER A 182 4.42 12.69 23.76
CA SER A 182 4.75 11.27 23.89
C SER A 182 3.97 10.59 25.01
N ASP A 183 3.89 9.27 24.97
CA ASP A 183 3.31 8.42 26.02
C ASP A 183 1.85 8.78 26.36
N ASN A 184 1.07 9.22 25.35
CA ASN A 184 -0.34 9.52 25.52
C ASN A 184 -1.22 8.37 25.05
N THR A 185 -2.34 8.17 25.71
CA THR A 185 -3.40 7.23 25.31
C THR A 185 -4.70 7.98 25.06
N ALA A 186 -5.23 7.89 23.84
CA ALA A 186 -6.52 8.42 23.45
C ALA A 186 -7.40 7.33 22.83
N LEU A 187 -8.51 7.05 23.46
CA LEU A 187 -9.49 6.09 22.97
C LEU A 187 -10.89 6.73 22.91
N GLY A 188 -11.31 7.06 21.72
CA GLY A 188 -12.58 7.72 21.45
C GLY A 188 -12.48 8.78 20.36
N ARG A 189 -13.63 9.17 19.76
CA ARG A 189 -13.66 10.27 18.80
C ARG A 189 -13.17 11.55 19.47
N SER A 190 -12.24 12.24 18.83
CA SER A 190 -11.64 13.51 19.29
C SER A 190 -11.04 13.47 20.71
N ALA A 191 -10.74 12.29 21.25
CA ALA A 191 -10.00 12.21 22.51
C ALA A 191 -8.59 12.84 22.32
N LEU A 192 -8.21 13.79 23.20
CA LEU A 192 -6.94 14.55 23.12
C LEU A 192 -6.72 15.26 21.77
N ALA A 193 -7.78 15.65 21.04
CA ALA A 193 -7.64 16.17 19.68
C ALA A 193 -6.77 17.42 19.58
N ALA A 194 -6.82 18.33 20.56
CA ALA A 194 -6.05 19.58 20.58
C ALA A 194 -4.64 19.42 21.16
N ASN A 195 -4.26 18.24 21.67
CA ASN A 195 -2.93 18.04 22.24
C ASN A 195 -1.84 18.34 21.22
N THR A 196 -0.83 19.10 21.61
CA THR A 196 0.29 19.41 20.72
C THR A 196 1.59 18.81 21.19
N THR A 197 1.95 19.05 22.43
CA THR A 197 3.27 18.69 22.97
C THR A 197 3.22 18.00 24.34
N ALA A 198 2.01 17.87 24.93
CA ALA A 198 1.89 17.30 26.27
C ALA A 198 2.10 15.78 26.26
N ASN A 199 2.64 15.28 27.38
CA ASN A 199 2.98 13.88 27.56
C ASN A 199 2.13 13.23 28.67
N ASN A 200 2.12 11.91 28.70
CA ASN A 200 1.59 11.07 29.79
C ASN A 200 0.09 11.30 30.08
N ASN A 201 -0.70 11.69 29.09
CA ASN A 201 -2.14 11.85 29.29
C ASN A 201 -2.89 10.57 28.91
N THR A 202 -3.92 10.25 29.66
CA THR A 202 -4.88 9.17 29.35
C THR A 202 -6.26 9.77 29.14
N ALA A 203 -6.81 9.67 27.95
CA ALA A 203 -8.13 10.14 27.56
C ALA A 203 -8.96 9.01 26.98
N ILE A 204 -9.96 8.55 27.67
CA ILE A 204 -10.85 7.45 27.26
C ILE A 204 -12.30 7.95 27.26
N GLY A 205 -12.85 8.08 26.09
CA GLY A 205 -14.22 8.58 25.87
C GLY A 205 -14.28 9.63 24.77
N HIS A 206 -15.47 9.83 24.22
CA HIS A 206 -15.73 10.88 23.23
C HIS A 206 -15.43 12.25 23.83
N ASP A 207 -14.60 13.06 23.15
CA ASP A 207 -14.19 14.42 23.55
C ASP A 207 -13.51 14.48 24.93
N SER A 208 -12.97 13.39 25.46
CA SER A 208 -12.19 13.44 26.71
C SER A 208 -10.87 14.21 26.47
N LEU A 209 -10.52 15.13 27.37
CA LEU A 209 -9.36 16.05 27.23
C LEU A 209 -9.32 16.78 25.87
N LEU A 210 -10.48 17.09 25.29
CA LEU A 210 -10.60 17.64 23.96
C LEU A 210 -9.73 18.89 23.73
N ALA A 211 -9.78 19.86 24.65
CA ALA A 211 -9.10 21.16 24.53
C ALA A 211 -7.66 21.15 25.10
N ASN A 212 -7.18 20.02 25.63
CA ASN A 212 -5.84 19.96 26.22
C ASN A 212 -4.77 20.23 25.18
N THR A 213 -3.92 21.21 25.42
CA THR A 213 -2.83 21.57 24.51
C THR A 213 -1.45 21.16 25.03
N THR A 214 -1.13 21.58 26.28
CA THR A 214 0.17 21.38 26.90
C THR A 214 0.10 20.80 28.32
N GLY A 215 -1.09 20.53 28.84
CA GLY A 215 -1.28 19.91 30.16
C GLY A 215 -0.83 18.45 30.15
N ALA A 216 0.08 18.09 31.03
CA ALA A 216 0.63 16.74 31.14
C ALA A 216 0.07 15.95 32.33
N ASP A 217 0.26 14.63 32.33
CA ASP A 217 -0.03 13.76 33.45
C ASP A 217 -1.51 13.76 33.87
N ASN A 218 -2.45 13.98 32.96
CA ASN A 218 -3.88 13.97 33.24
C ASN A 218 -4.50 12.60 32.86
N THR A 219 -5.49 12.20 33.66
CA THR A 219 -6.30 11.01 33.42
C THR A 219 -7.78 11.40 33.30
N ALA A 220 -8.39 11.23 32.13
CA ALA A 220 -9.79 11.49 31.86
C ALA A 220 -10.47 10.23 31.31
N VAL A 221 -11.43 9.69 32.03
CA VAL A 221 -12.20 8.51 31.63
C VAL A 221 -13.69 8.84 31.66
N GLY A 222 -14.31 8.91 30.52
CA GLY A 222 -15.72 9.26 30.34
C GLY A 222 -15.90 10.27 29.21
N SER A 223 -17.09 10.29 28.60
CA SER A 223 -17.41 11.29 27.58
C SER A 223 -17.29 12.68 28.18
N GLN A 224 -16.53 13.56 27.51
CA GLN A 224 -16.29 14.96 27.90
C GLN A 224 -15.63 15.16 29.29
N ALA A 225 -14.98 14.11 29.83
CA ALA A 225 -14.18 14.29 31.05
C ALA A 225 -12.98 15.20 30.76
N LEU A 226 -12.77 16.24 31.61
CA LEU A 226 -11.74 17.28 31.43
C LEU A 226 -11.76 17.95 30.05
N ALA A 227 -12.92 18.09 29.40
CA ALA A 227 -13.02 18.56 28.02
C ALA A 227 -12.49 19.99 27.83
N ALA A 228 -12.63 20.87 28.81
CA ALA A 228 -12.18 22.27 28.77
C ALA A 228 -10.75 22.46 29.30
N ASN A 229 -10.10 21.43 29.86
CA ASN A 229 -8.72 21.56 30.35
C ASN A 229 -7.78 21.92 29.19
N THR A 230 -7.01 22.97 29.33
CA THR A 230 -6.05 23.41 28.30
C THR A 230 -4.61 23.17 28.70
N THR A 231 -4.23 23.53 29.92
CA THR A 231 -2.86 23.52 30.43
C THR A 231 -2.73 22.88 31.82
N GLY A 232 -3.84 22.53 32.45
CA GLY A 232 -3.84 21.89 33.78
C GLY A 232 -3.13 20.55 33.77
N ILE A 233 -2.39 20.27 34.84
CA ILE A 233 -1.59 19.05 34.98
C ILE A 233 -2.05 18.21 36.18
N LEU A 234 -1.72 16.91 36.18
CA LEU A 234 -1.92 15.99 37.30
C LEU A 234 -3.40 15.86 37.75
N ASN A 235 -4.35 16.09 36.84
CA ASN A 235 -5.77 15.95 37.13
C ASN A 235 -6.25 14.53 36.85
N THR A 236 -7.15 14.03 37.68
CA THR A 236 -7.86 12.77 37.45
C THR A 236 -9.35 13.02 37.48
N ALA A 237 -10.05 12.71 36.38
CA ALA A 237 -11.50 12.83 36.23
C ALA A 237 -12.06 11.53 35.65
N ILE A 238 -12.99 10.91 36.36
CA ILE A 238 -13.65 9.67 35.95
C ILE A 238 -15.17 9.87 36.01
N GLY A 239 -15.83 9.70 34.90
CA GLY A 239 -17.27 9.88 34.72
C GLY A 239 -17.58 10.82 33.54
N VAL A 240 -18.81 10.72 33.03
CA VAL A 240 -19.31 11.62 31.98
C VAL A 240 -19.35 13.06 32.52
N ASN A 241 -18.78 14.01 31.76
CA ASN A 241 -18.65 15.44 32.11
C ASN A 241 -17.90 15.68 33.45
N ALA A 242 -17.12 14.73 33.95
CA ALA A 242 -16.32 14.95 35.16
C ALA A 242 -15.28 16.03 34.90
N LEU A 243 -15.27 17.11 35.70
CA LEU A 243 -14.37 18.27 35.58
C LEU A 243 -14.37 18.91 34.19
N ASP A 244 -15.50 18.90 33.49
CA ASP A 244 -15.62 19.38 32.10
C ASP A 244 -15.33 20.88 31.96
N ALA A 245 -15.52 21.67 33.01
CA ALA A 245 -15.29 23.12 33.05
C ALA A 245 -13.96 23.52 33.72
N LEU A 246 -13.08 22.58 34.04
CA LEU A 246 -11.73 22.88 34.58
C LEU A 246 -10.86 23.48 33.47
N THR A 247 -10.29 24.67 33.69
CA THR A 247 -9.44 25.40 32.74
C THR A 247 -8.02 25.55 33.25
#